data_9c36853335599bc49f4544a529d3369b
#
_entry.id   9c36853335599bc49f4544a529d3369b
#
_cell.length_a   1.000
_cell.length_b   1.000
_cell.length_c   1.000
_cell.angle_alpha   90.00
_cell.angle_beta   90.00
_cell.angle_gamma   90.00
#
_symmetry.space_group_name_H-M   'P 1'
#
loop_
_entity.id
_entity.type
_entity.pdbx_description
1 polymer ?
#
loop_
_entity_poly.entity_id
_entity_poly.type
_entity_poly.pdbx_seq_one_letter_code
_entity_poly.pdbx_strand_id
1 'polypeptide(L)'
;MDIRGVVFDVDDTLYDMSQPFFHAYRALPAARHDLPEQELFLSFRRFSDERFADAQTGKMTLQDLYIYRFRMMLHTFGIEATDAAALEFQHLYMRLQYQVQLSSMMKNLLGELCKHVAVGIITNGDSVHQRNKLRSLNVSPWISENHIIVSGDHVFSKPDVRIFQEMEQRLHLMPKHLLYV
;
A
#
# COMPACT_ATOMS: atom_id res chain seq x y z
N MET A 1 16.66 -23.91 -6.85
CA MET A 1 16.95 -22.50 -6.51
C MET A 1 17.15 -22.48 -4.99
N ASP A 2 18.27 -21.94 -4.50
CA ASP A 2 18.59 -21.92 -3.05
C ASP A 2 18.14 -20.55 -2.49
N ILE A 3 16.82 -20.42 -2.17
CA ILE A 3 16.23 -19.21 -1.61
C ILE A 3 16.54 -19.18 -0.10
N ARG A 4 17.14 -18.08 0.34
CA ARG A 4 17.56 -17.82 1.73
C ARG A 4 16.90 -16.58 2.33
N GLY A 5 16.23 -15.79 1.50
CA GLY A 5 15.45 -14.63 1.94
C GLY A 5 14.23 -14.40 1.08
N VAL A 6 13.17 -13.92 1.72
CA VAL A 6 11.92 -13.49 1.06
C VAL A 6 11.64 -12.05 1.44
N VAL A 7 11.43 -11.21 0.44
CA VAL A 7 11.15 -9.79 0.60
C VAL A 7 9.75 -9.49 0.09
N PHE A 8 8.90 -8.98 0.97
CA PHE A 8 7.50 -8.68 0.66
C PHE A 8 7.30 -7.22 0.29
N ASP A 9 6.37 -6.97 -0.64
CA ASP A 9 5.66 -5.69 -0.67
C ASP A 9 4.64 -5.64 0.47
N VAL A 10 4.04 -4.50 0.68
CA VAL A 10 2.99 -4.30 1.70
C VAL A 10 1.62 -4.29 1.07
N ASP A 11 1.39 -3.38 0.15
CA ASP A 11 0.09 -3.10 -0.43
C ASP A 11 -0.31 -4.20 -1.44
N ASP A 12 -1.49 -4.78 -1.28
CA ASP A 12 -2.01 -5.94 -2.04
C ASP A 12 -1.15 -7.22 -1.93
N THR A 13 -0.21 -7.25 -0.97
CA THR A 13 0.62 -8.42 -0.68
C THR A 13 0.43 -8.90 0.76
N LEU A 14 0.71 -8.07 1.75
CA LEU A 14 0.49 -8.42 3.16
C LEU A 14 -0.97 -8.28 3.60
N TYR A 15 -1.72 -7.42 2.95
CA TYR A 15 -3.14 -7.21 3.18
C TYR A 15 -3.83 -6.77 1.88
N ASP A 16 -5.13 -6.95 1.80
CA ASP A 16 -5.98 -6.54 0.68
C ASP A 16 -6.33 -5.05 0.80
N MET A 17 -5.79 -4.22 -0.09
CA MET A 17 -6.04 -2.77 -0.13
C MET A 17 -7.49 -2.40 -0.46
N SER A 18 -8.26 -3.31 -1.05
CA SER A 18 -9.65 -3.06 -1.38
C SER A 18 -10.55 -2.97 -0.15
N GLN A 19 -10.23 -3.68 0.93
CA GLN A 19 -11.07 -3.74 2.13
C GLN A 19 -11.23 -2.38 2.82
N PRO A 20 -10.17 -1.62 3.17
CA PRO A 20 -10.35 -0.28 3.72
C PRO A 20 -11.07 0.67 2.74
N PHE A 21 -10.89 0.50 1.43
CA PHE A 21 -11.63 1.28 0.43
C PHE A 21 -13.13 0.98 0.49
N PHE A 22 -13.54 -0.28 0.45
CA PHE A 22 -14.96 -0.66 0.49
C PHE A 22 -15.62 -0.19 1.78
N HIS A 23 -14.96 -0.36 2.92
CA HIS A 23 -15.49 0.13 4.20
C HIS A 23 -15.63 1.65 4.22
N ALA A 24 -14.64 2.39 3.70
CA ALA A 24 -14.72 3.85 3.60
C ALA A 24 -15.86 4.31 2.68
N TYR A 25 -15.99 3.67 1.51
CA TYR A 25 -17.03 4.01 0.55
C TYR A 25 -18.42 3.77 1.12
N ARG A 26 -18.66 2.58 1.69
CA ARG A 26 -19.95 2.22 2.29
C ARG A 26 -20.37 3.12 3.46
N ALA A 27 -19.41 3.72 4.15
CA ALA A 27 -19.67 4.62 5.27
C ALA A 27 -20.07 6.04 4.86
N LEU A 28 -19.94 6.40 3.57
CA LEU A 28 -20.39 7.70 3.09
C LEU A 28 -21.91 7.79 3.06
N PRO A 29 -22.51 8.91 3.52
CA PRO A 29 -23.98 9.09 3.50
C PRO A 29 -24.58 9.01 2.09
N ALA A 30 -23.81 9.41 1.08
CA ALA A 30 -24.22 9.41 -0.34
C ALA A 30 -23.73 8.18 -1.12
N ALA A 31 -23.26 7.12 -0.45
CA ALA A 31 -22.77 5.93 -1.13
C ALA A 31 -23.89 5.24 -1.94
N ARG A 32 -23.58 4.89 -3.16
CA ARG A 32 -24.45 4.09 -4.05
C ARG A 32 -24.06 2.62 -3.87
N HIS A 33 -24.85 1.88 -3.09
CA HIS A 33 -24.60 0.46 -2.79
C HIS A 33 -24.97 -0.50 -3.91
N ASP A 34 -25.58 0.02 -5.00
CA ASP A 34 -25.89 -0.72 -6.22
C ASP A 34 -24.75 -0.74 -7.25
N LEU A 35 -23.65 0.00 -6.98
CA LEU A 35 -22.49 0.03 -7.86
C LEU A 35 -21.55 -1.16 -7.60
N PRO A 36 -20.86 -1.66 -8.65
CA PRO A 36 -19.91 -2.76 -8.52
C PRO A 36 -18.63 -2.29 -7.79
N GLU A 37 -18.52 -2.63 -6.52
CA GLU A 37 -17.43 -2.13 -5.65
C GLU A 37 -16.03 -2.42 -6.16
N GLN A 38 -15.84 -3.58 -6.79
CA GLN A 38 -14.54 -3.94 -7.37
C GLN A 38 -14.16 -3.00 -8.52
N GLU A 39 -15.12 -2.64 -9.36
CA GLU A 39 -14.88 -1.70 -10.47
C GLU A 39 -14.63 -0.27 -9.95
N LEU A 40 -15.34 0.13 -8.88
CA LEU A 40 -15.05 1.40 -8.17
C LEU A 40 -13.61 1.43 -7.68
N PHE A 41 -13.16 0.38 -6.99
CA PHE A 41 -11.79 0.29 -6.48
C PHE A 41 -10.76 0.34 -7.60
N LEU A 42 -10.93 -0.45 -8.65
CA LEU A 42 -10.02 -0.46 -9.81
C LEU A 42 -9.97 0.91 -10.51
N SER A 43 -11.13 1.56 -10.66
CA SER A 43 -11.22 2.91 -11.23
C SER A 43 -10.50 3.94 -10.35
N PHE A 44 -10.72 3.88 -9.02
CA PHE A 44 -10.04 4.73 -8.05
C PHE A 44 -8.52 4.58 -8.11
N ARG A 45 -8.02 3.34 -8.19
CA ARG A 45 -6.58 3.03 -8.33
C ARG A 45 -6.04 3.60 -9.63
N ARG A 46 -6.69 3.34 -10.75
CA ARG A 46 -6.28 3.85 -12.07
C ARG A 46 -6.10 5.37 -12.06
N PHE A 47 -7.08 6.13 -11.55
CA PHE A 47 -6.98 7.59 -11.49
C PHE A 47 -5.94 8.10 -10.49
N SER A 48 -5.67 7.31 -9.43
CA SER A 48 -4.56 7.60 -8.53
C SER A 48 -3.21 7.47 -9.25
N ASP A 49 -2.99 6.33 -9.94
CA ASP A 49 -1.73 6.02 -10.63
C ASP A 49 -1.46 7.00 -11.79
N GLU A 50 -2.51 7.38 -12.51
CA GLU A 50 -2.45 8.35 -13.63
C GLU A 50 -1.82 9.69 -13.22
N ARG A 51 -2.09 10.16 -12.00
CA ARG A 51 -1.67 11.48 -11.52
C ARG A 51 -0.63 11.44 -10.40
N PHE A 52 -0.22 10.24 -10.00
CA PHE A 52 0.71 10.08 -8.88
C PHE A 52 2.05 10.79 -9.11
N ALA A 53 2.60 10.70 -10.33
CA ALA A 53 3.83 11.39 -10.70
C ALA A 53 3.71 12.92 -10.60
N ASP A 54 2.55 13.50 -10.94
CA ASP A 54 2.30 14.93 -10.80
C ASP A 54 2.31 15.37 -9.33
N ALA A 55 1.74 14.55 -8.46
CA ALA A 55 1.77 14.80 -7.02
C ALA A 55 3.19 14.66 -6.44
N GLN A 56 3.96 13.66 -6.87
CA GLN A 56 5.35 13.48 -6.43
C GLN A 56 6.27 14.62 -6.87
N THR A 57 6.04 15.20 -8.05
CA THR A 57 6.85 16.31 -8.59
C THR A 57 6.37 17.70 -8.16
N GLY A 58 5.31 17.77 -7.33
CA GLY A 58 4.75 19.04 -6.87
C GLY A 58 3.93 19.80 -7.89
N LYS A 59 3.63 19.21 -9.06
CA LYS A 59 2.73 19.80 -10.07
C LYS A 59 1.27 19.78 -9.64
N MET A 60 0.93 18.90 -8.70
CA MET A 60 -0.38 18.74 -8.09
C MET A 60 -0.20 18.56 -6.59
N THR A 61 -1.10 19.12 -5.76
CA THR A 61 -1.07 18.80 -4.33
C THR A 61 -1.64 17.40 -4.07
N LEU A 62 -1.27 16.78 -2.94
CA LEU A 62 -1.88 15.51 -2.53
C LEU A 62 -3.39 15.65 -2.34
N GLN A 63 -3.86 16.80 -1.84
CA GLN A 63 -5.29 17.05 -1.68
C GLN A 63 -6.01 17.07 -3.02
N ASP A 64 -5.44 17.73 -4.04
CA ASP A 64 -6.02 17.76 -5.39
C ASP A 64 -6.06 16.35 -6.01
N LEU A 65 -5.01 15.53 -5.78
CA LEU A 65 -5.00 14.12 -6.20
C LEU A 65 -6.13 13.34 -5.53
N TYR A 66 -6.38 13.55 -4.23
CA TYR A 66 -7.43 12.85 -3.51
C TYR A 66 -8.83 13.22 -4.03
N ILE A 67 -9.05 14.50 -4.31
CA ILE A 67 -10.29 15.00 -4.92
C ILE A 67 -10.45 14.44 -6.32
N TYR A 68 -9.41 14.56 -7.15
CA TYR A 68 -9.41 14.12 -8.54
C TYR A 68 -9.79 12.65 -8.65
N ARG A 69 -9.05 11.74 -7.98
CA ARG A 69 -9.27 10.29 -8.12
C ARG A 69 -10.66 9.83 -7.66
N PHE A 70 -11.20 10.45 -6.59
CA PHE A 70 -12.53 10.11 -6.10
C PHE A 70 -13.63 10.59 -7.05
N ARG A 71 -13.54 11.84 -7.51
CA ARG A 71 -14.51 12.41 -8.45
C ARG A 71 -14.49 11.67 -9.79
N MET A 72 -13.31 11.42 -10.35
CA MET A 72 -13.17 10.69 -11.62
C MET A 72 -13.66 9.25 -11.51
N MET A 73 -13.41 8.58 -10.39
CA MET A 73 -13.99 7.26 -10.12
C MET A 73 -15.51 7.29 -10.24
N LEU A 74 -16.20 8.18 -9.52
CA LEU A 74 -17.67 8.27 -9.57
C LEU A 74 -18.19 8.75 -10.92
N HIS A 75 -17.47 9.65 -11.58
CA HIS A 75 -17.82 10.11 -12.93
C HIS A 75 -17.87 8.98 -13.96
N THR A 76 -17.05 7.91 -13.81
CA THR A 76 -17.14 6.73 -14.70
C THR A 76 -18.48 5.99 -14.59
N PHE A 77 -19.24 6.23 -13.51
CA PHE A 77 -20.58 5.68 -13.29
C PHE A 77 -21.68 6.75 -13.46
N GLY A 78 -21.35 7.89 -14.08
CA GLY A 78 -22.30 8.96 -14.33
C GLY A 78 -22.71 9.74 -13.06
N ILE A 79 -21.89 9.69 -12.01
CA ILE A 79 -22.18 10.34 -10.72
C ILE A 79 -21.22 11.51 -10.51
N GLU A 80 -21.78 12.70 -10.26
CA GLU A 80 -21.02 13.86 -9.86
C GLU A 80 -20.81 13.86 -8.35
N ALA A 81 -19.57 14.07 -7.92
CA ALA A 81 -19.22 14.18 -6.51
C ALA A 81 -18.63 15.57 -6.18
N THR A 82 -18.91 16.04 -4.97
CA THR A 82 -18.31 17.27 -4.46
C THR A 82 -16.90 17.03 -3.91
N ASP A 83 -16.10 18.09 -3.85
CA ASP A 83 -14.77 18.03 -3.23
C ASP A 83 -14.88 17.68 -1.73
N ALA A 84 -15.92 18.15 -1.05
CA ALA A 84 -16.19 17.80 0.34
C ALA A 84 -16.39 16.30 0.53
N ALA A 85 -17.19 15.62 -0.33
CA ALA A 85 -17.40 14.19 -0.28
C ALA A 85 -16.10 13.42 -0.57
N ALA A 86 -15.27 13.91 -1.50
CA ALA A 86 -13.98 13.32 -1.79
C ALA A 86 -13.02 13.37 -0.60
N LEU A 87 -12.99 14.50 0.11
CA LEU A 87 -12.15 14.68 1.30
C LEU A 87 -12.67 13.85 2.49
N GLU A 88 -13.99 13.79 2.68
CA GLU A 88 -14.60 12.93 3.70
C GLU A 88 -14.24 11.46 3.46
N PHE A 89 -14.40 10.98 2.23
CA PHE A 89 -13.95 9.65 1.83
C PHE A 89 -12.47 9.43 2.15
N GLN A 90 -11.62 10.38 1.76
CA GLN A 90 -10.18 10.27 1.96
C GLN A 90 -9.80 10.15 3.45
N HIS A 91 -10.45 10.93 4.32
CA HIS A 91 -10.23 10.86 5.77
C HIS A 91 -10.64 9.49 6.34
N LEU A 92 -11.79 8.98 5.92
CA LEU A 92 -12.25 7.64 6.31
C LEU A 92 -11.29 6.55 5.81
N TYR A 93 -10.91 6.62 4.54
CA TYR A 93 -10.02 5.66 3.91
C TYR A 93 -8.65 5.59 4.60
N MET A 94 -8.01 6.76 4.83
CA MET A 94 -6.73 6.81 5.55
C MET A 94 -6.83 6.24 6.97
N ARG A 95 -7.89 6.56 7.70
CA ARG A 95 -8.11 6.01 9.04
C ARG A 95 -8.25 4.50 9.03
N LEU A 96 -8.96 3.94 8.05
CA LEU A 96 -9.14 2.49 7.90
C LEU A 96 -7.85 1.80 7.43
N GLN A 97 -7.03 2.45 6.61
CA GLN A 97 -5.70 1.94 6.25
C GLN A 97 -4.77 1.81 7.47
N TYR A 98 -5.01 2.55 8.56
CA TYR A 98 -4.28 2.42 9.82
C TYR A 98 -4.93 1.42 10.79
N GLN A 99 -5.91 0.65 10.35
CA GLN A 99 -6.58 -0.41 11.12
C GLN A 99 -6.50 -1.78 10.43
N VAL A 100 -5.70 -1.87 9.36
CA VAL A 100 -5.49 -3.13 8.63
C VAL A 100 -4.78 -4.16 9.50
N GLN A 101 -5.06 -5.43 9.24
CA GLN A 101 -4.47 -6.55 9.99
C GLN A 101 -4.00 -7.64 9.03
N LEU A 102 -2.94 -8.33 9.42
CA LEU A 102 -2.54 -9.56 8.74
C LEU A 102 -3.62 -10.64 8.93
N SER A 103 -3.97 -11.32 7.85
CA SER A 103 -4.81 -12.52 7.93
C SER A 103 -4.13 -13.62 8.76
N SER A 104 -4.90 -14.55 9.29
CA SER A 104 -4.35 -15.71 10.00
C SER A 104 -3.42 -16.54 9.12
N MET A 105 -3.75 -16.65 7.83
CA MET A 105 -2.90 -17.34 6.86
C MET A 105 -1.56 -16.63 6.69
N MET A 106 -1.54 -15.29 6.56
CA MET A 106 -0.30 -14.52 6.44
C MET A 106 0.55 -14.59 7.70
N LYS A 107 -0.07 -14.54 8.89
CA LYS A 107 0.64 -14.72 10.17
C LYS A 107 1.32 -16.09 10.25
N ASN A 108 0.60 -17.14 9.85
CA ASN A 108 1.16 -18.50 9.82
C ASN A 108 2.30 -18.61 8.81
N LEU A 109 2.13 -18.05 7.61
CA LEU A 109 3.16 -18.03 6.57
C LEU A 109 4.45 -17.34 7.05
N LEU A 110 4.32 -16.14 7.60
CA LEU A 110 5.47 -15.39 8.14
C LEU A 110 6.14 -16.17 9.28
N GLY A 111 5.34 -16.77 10.16
CA GLY A 111 5.85 -17.60 11.27
C GLY A 111 6.63 -18.83 10.81
N GLU A 112 6.23 -19.47 9.69
CA GLU A 112 6.98 -20.57 9.11
C GLU A 112 8.24 -20.08 8.37
N LEU A 113 8.11 -19.04 7.55
CA LEU A 113 9.24 -18.51 6.76
C LEU A 113 10.42 -18.10 7.65
N CYS A 114 10.15 -17.38 8.75
CA CYS A 114 11.19 -16.90 9.66
C CYS A 114 12.00 -18.00 10.35
N LYS A 115 11.53 -19.25 10.32
CA LYS A 115 12.30 -20.41 10.84
C LYS A 115 13.38 -20.89 9.87
N HIS A 116 13.25 -20.54 8.59
CA HIS A 116 14.05 -21.13 7.51
C HIS A 116 14.82 -20.11 6.69
N VAL A 117 14.28 -18.88 6.54
CA VAL A 117 14.84 -17.85 5.67
C VAL A 117 14.75 -16.47 6.34
N ALA A 118 15.61 -15.55 5.91
CA ALA A 118 15.48 -14.15 6.29
C ALA A 118 14.22 -13.54 5.64
N VAL A 119 13.53 -12.66 6.39
CA VAL A 119 12.34 -11.98 5.86
C VAL A 119 12.53 -10.47 5.92
N GLY A 120 12.16 -9.78 4.85
CA GLY A 120 12.23 -8.33 4.73
C GLY A 120 11.00 -7.73 4.07
N ILE A 121 10.93 -6.41 4.10
CA ILE A 121 9.88 -5.61 3.44
C ILE A 121 10.51 -4.48 2.64
N ILE A 122 10.05 -4.29 1.38
CA ILE A 122 10.30 -3.09 0.59
C ILE A 122 8.95 -2.53 0.13
N THR A 123 8.61 -1.31 0.58
CA THR A 123 7.35 -0.67 0.19
C THR A 123 7.58 0.74 -0.35
N ASN A 124 6.82 1.12 -1.39
CA ASN A 124 6.80 2.49 -1.90
C ASN A 124 5.77 3.33 -1.16
N GLY A 125 6.11 4.58 -0.88
CA GLY A 125 5.18 5.56 -0.33
C GLY A 125 5.81 6.49 0.69
N ASP A 126 4.99 7.41 1.22
CA ASP A 126 5.38 8.31 2.30
C ASP A 126 5.79 7.54 3.55
N SER A 127 6.89 7.97 4.17
CA SER A 127 7.49 7.26 5.31
C SER A 127 6.51 7.11 6.48
N VAL A 128 5.86 8.19 6.89
CA VAL A 128 4.94 8.20 8.03
C VAL A 128 3.73 7.30 7.74
N HIS A 129 3.20 7.41 6.52
CA HIS A 129 2.03 6.63 6.09
C HIS A 129 2.33 5.13 6.09
N GLN A 130 3.42 4.69 5.45
CA GLN A 130 3.79 3.28 5.39
C GLN A 130 4.15 2.70 6.77
N ARG A 131 4.87 3.46 7.60
CA ARG A 131 5.19 3.02 8.96
C ARG A 131 3.96 2.87 9.85
N ASN A 132 2.94 3.72 9.70
CA ASN A 132 1.67 3.56 10.41
C ASN A 132 0.94 2.29 9.97
N LYS A 133 0.91 1.97 8.68
CA LYS A 133 0.36 0.69 8.19
C LYS A 133 1.12 -0.52 8.74
N LEU A 134 2.44 -0.49 8.72
CA LEU A 134 3.28 -1.57 9.25
C LEU A 134 3.07 -1.80 10.76
N ARG A 135 2.89 -0.72 11.53
CA ARG A 135 2.51 -0.84 12.95
C ARG A 135 1.15 -1.49 13.13
N SER A 136 0.16 -1.11 12.30
CA SER A 136 -1.17 -1.70 12.33
C SER A 136 -1.15 -3.19 11.96
N LEU A 137 -0.38 -3.56 10.95
CA LEU A 137 -0.16 -4.95 10.56
C LEU A 137 0.60 -5.76 11.63
N ASN A 138 1.27 -5.08 12.56
CA ASN A 138 2.07 -5.68 13.64
C ASN A 138 3.06 -6.72 13.12
N VAL A 139 3.91 -6.32 12.15
CA VAL A 139 4.88 -7.23 11.50
C VAL A 139 6.11 -7.54 12.36
N SER A 140 6.35 -6.76 13.42
CA SER A 140 7.53 -6.84 14.29
C SER A 140 7.82 -8.21 14.91
N PRO A 141 6.85 -9.12 15.15
CA PRO A 141 7.17 -10.47 15.63
C PRO A 141 7.98 -11.31 14.64
N TRP A 142 7.96 -10.98 13.35
CA TRP A 142 8.59 -11.75 12.27
C TRP A 142 9.68 -10.98 11.53
N ILE A 143 9.58 -9.66 11.46
CA ILE A 143 10.43 -8.83 10.60
C ILE A 143 11.09 -7.73 11.44
N SER A 144 12.42 -7.76 11.50
CA SER A 144 13.21 -6.72 12.17
C SER A 144 13.04 -5.37 11.47
N GLU A 145 13.00 -4.28 12.22
CA GLU A 145 12.97 -2.91 11.67
C GLU A 145 14.13 -2.66 10.68
N ASN A 146 15.30 -3.26 10.91
CA ASN A 146 16.44 -3.17 10.00
C ASN A 146 16.19 -3.85 8.64
N HIS A 147 15.22 -4.74 8.55
CA HIS A 147 14.84 -5.43 7.31
C HIS A 147 13.60 -4.79 6.66
N ILE A 148 13.26 -3.55 7.03
CA ILE A 148 12.17 -2.79 6.44
C ILE A 148 12.74 -1.58 5.71
N ILE A 149 12.41 -1.45 4.42
CA ILE A 149 12.75 -0.29 3.60
C ILE A 149 11.46 0.37 3.13
N VAL A 150 11.31 1.64 3.45
CA VAL A 150 10.25 2.51 2.96
C VAL A 150 10.84 3.52 2.00
N SER A 151 10.35 3.60 0.77
CA SER A 151 10.95 4.49 -0.25
C SER A 151 10.89 5.98 0.12
N GLY A 152 9.96 6.38 0.99
CA GLY A 152 9.89 7.74 1.50
C GLY A 152 11.09 8.19 2.34
N ASP A 153 11.94 7.25 2.79
CA ASP A 153 13.19 7.53 3.50
C ASP A 153 14.40 7.64 2.55
N HIS A 154 14.18 7.42 1.24
CA HIS A 154 15.23 7.33 0.22
C HIS A 154 14.97 8.27 -0.95
N VAL A 155 16.01 8.52 -1.77
CA VAL A 155 15.90 9.28 -3.04
C VAL A 155 15.52 8.37 -4.22
N PHE A 156 15.26 7.09 -3.97
CA PHE A 156 14.89 6.09 -4.96
C PHE A 156 13.75 5.21 -4.43
N SER A 157 12.99 4.65 -5.34
CA SER A 157 11.82 3.79 -5.05
C SER A 157 11.78 2.62 -6.03
N LYS A 158 10.99 1.59 -5.73
CA LYS A 158 10.71 0.53 -6.72
C LYS A 158 10.17 1.15 -8.02
N PRO A 159 10.65 0.77 -9.20
CA PRO A 159 11.50 -0.38 -9.52
C PRO A 159 13.01 -0.10 -9.58
N ASP A 160 13.52 1.00 -9.02
CA ASP A 160 14.96 1.29 -9.04
C ASP A 160 15.74 0.17 -8.34
N VAL A 161 16.77 -0.34 -9.02
CA VAL A 161 17.58 -1.47 -8.52
C VAL A 161 18.25 -1.18 -7.18
N ARG A 162 18.56 0.10 -6.89
CA ARG A 162 19.25 0.50 -5.65
C ARG A 162 18.48 0.14 -4.39
N ILE A 163 17.14 0.17 -4.44
CA ILE A 163 16.33 -0.18 -3.27
C ILE A 163 16.42 -1.68 -2.95
N PHE A 164 16.56 -2.51 -3.97
CA PHE A 164 16.77 -3.96 -3.83
C PHE A 164 18.18 -4.27 -3.34
N GLN A 165 19.20 -3.60 -3.90
CA GLN A 165 20.59 -3.74 -3.46
C GLN A 165 20.77 -3.37 -1.99
N GLU A 166 20.06 -2.37 -1.50
CA GLU A 166 20.08 -2.02 -0.08
C GLU A 166 19.50 -3.15 0.77
N MET A 167 18.41 -3.78 0.34
CA MET A 167 17.83 -4.94 1.06
C MET A 167 18.80 -6.13 1.05
N GLU A 168 19.48 -6.40 -0.06
CA GLU A 168 20.54 -7.41 -0.16
C GLU A 168 21.64 -7.19 0.89
N GLN A 169 22.08 -5.94 1.05
CA GLN A 169 23.07 -5.56 2.05
C GLN A 169 22.53 -5.75 3.48
N ARG A 170 21.30 -5.31 3.76
CA ARG A 170 20.69 -5.45 5.09
C ARG A 170 20.47 -6.90 5.50
N LEU A 171 20.14 -7.77 4.54
CA LEU A 171 19.96 -9.20 4.78
C LEU A 171 21.26 -10.00 4.67
N HIS A 172 22.38 -9.39 4.20
CA HIS A 172 23.65 -10.05 3.90
C HIS A 172 23.48 -11.25 2.93
N LEU A 173 22.64 -11.09 1.91
CA LEU A 173 22.32 -12.12 0.91
C LEU A 173 22.62 -11.62 -0.50
N MET A 174 23.02 -12.54 -1.38
CA MET A 174 23.16 -12.26 -2.80
C MET A 174 21.80 -12.27 -3.50
N PRO A 175 21.61 -11.48 -4.60
CA PRO A 175 20.33 -11.37 -5.32
C PRO A 175 19.72 -12.72 -5.69
N LYS A 176 20.56 -13.70 -6.12
CA LYS A 176 20.13 -15.05 -6.52
C LYS A 176 19.51 -15.89 -5.39
N HIS A 177 19.66 -15.45 -4.14
CA HIS A 177 19.10 -16.10 -2.95
C HIS A 177 17.87 -15.39 -2.40
N LEU A 178 17.45 -14.30 -3.05
CA LEU A 178 16.27 -13.53 -2.66
C LEU A 178 15.08 -13.80 -3.59
N LEU A 179 13.92 -13.97 -2.99
CA LEU A 179 12.64 -13.96 -3.67
C LEU A 179 11.92 -12.66 -3.28
N TYR A 180 11.48 -11.89 -4.26
CA TYR A 180 10.61 -10.75 -4.06
C TYR A 180 9.17 -11.12 -4.42
N VAL A 181 8.21 -10.76 -3.53
CA VAL A 181 6.77 -11.06 -3.64
C VAL A 181 5.97 -9.77 -3.64
#